data_788a84bbfbc193f0c7866b317c4a9fa1
#
_entry.id   788a84bbfbc193f0c7866b317c4a9fa1
#
_cell.length_a   1.000
_cell.length_b   1.000
_cell.length_c   1.000
_cell.angle_alpha   90.00
_cell.angle_beta   90.00
_cell.angle_gamma   90.00
#
_symmetry.space_group_name_H-M   'P 1'
#
loop_
_entity.id
_entity.type
_entity.pdbx_description
1 polymer ?
#
loop_
_entity_poly.entity_id
_entity_poly.type
_entity_poly.pdbx_seq_one_letter_code
_entity_poly.pdbx_strand_id
1 'polypeptide(L)'
;MIIDNVFTVWLGSLGQTGKMSASDANSAIYVTDSQKAIKEKVNKYAFSGGQDSIENHRKYGANLEVDIPFKYLSFFLEDDEELEHIRKEYGSGRMLTGEVKKRLIEVLTEIVERHRAARAAVTDEMVDAFMAVRPLPNMFA
;
A
#
# COMPACT_ATOMS: atom_id res chain seq x y z
N MET A 1 -13.07 -4.06 -19.85
CA MET A 1 -13.52 -4.32 -18.46
C MET A 1 -12.72 -5.50 -17.92
N ILE A 2 -11.47 -5.36 -17.63
CA ILE A 2 -10.69 -6.49 -17.08
C ILE A 2 -9.57 -5.94 -16.21
N ILE A 3 -9.62 -6.31 -14.94
CA ILE A 3 -8.51 -6.38 -13.99
C ILE A 3 -7.92 -5.01 -13.53
N ASP A 4 -8.76 -4.03 -13.28
CA ASP A 4 -8.34 -2.82 -12.56
C ASP A 4 -8.24 -3.05 -11.03
N ASN A 5 -8.52 -4.27 -10.55
CA ASN A 5 -8.68 -4.56 -9.12
C ASN A 5 -7.69 -5.57 -8.52
N VAL A 6 -6.62 -5.95 -9.22
CA VAL A 6 -5.71 -6.99 -8.69
C VAL A 6 -4.77 -6.46 -7.62
N PHE A 7 -4.60 -5.14 -7.53
CA PHE A 7 -3.71 -4.54 -6.54
C PHE A 7 -4.39 -3.34 -5.87
N THR A 8 -5.30 -3.62 -4.97
CA THR A 8 -5.93 -2.58 -4.15
C THR A 8 -5.35 -2.65 -2.75
N VAL A 9 -4.60 -1.64 -2.37
CA VAL A 9 -4.12 -1.46 -1.00
C VAL A 9 -5.22 -0.75 -0.22
N TRP A 10 -5.83 -1.46 0.73
CA TRP A 10 -6.91 -0.93 1.55
C TRP A 10 -6.35 -0.09 2.71
N LEU A 11 -6.58 1.20 2.65
CA LEU A 11 -6.33 2.10 3.77
C LEU A 11 -7.58 2.10 4.65
N GLY A 12 -7.68 1.14 5.55
CA GLY A 12 -8.81 1.12 6.46
C GLY A 12 -8.95 2.44 7.22
N SER A 13 -10.03 3.17 7.01
CA SER A 13 -10.42 4.22 7.94
C SER A 13 -10.94 3.54 9.19
N LEU A 14 -10.08 3.24 10.14
CA LEU A 14 -10.46 2.42 11.27
C LEU A 14 -10.03 3.02 12.59
N GLY A 15 -10.94 3.72 13.17
CA GLY A 15 -11.22 3.39 14.55
C GLY A 15 -11.81 1.98 14.58
N GLN A 16 -11.13 1.08 15.14
CA GLN A 16 -11.41 -0.30 15.60
C GLN A 16 -12.45 -1.22 14.89
N THR A 17 -13.35 -0.74 14.02
CA THR A 17 -14.42 -1.55 13.39
C THR A 17 -14.80 -1.13 11.97
N GLY A 18 -13.97 -0.37 11.24
CA GLY A 18 -14.33 0.11 9.90
C GLY A 18 -14.35 -1.02 8.87
N LYS A 19 -15.50 -1.23 8.28
CA LYS A 19 -15.67 -2.11 7.14
C LYS A 19 -15.00 -1.48 5.92
N MET A 20 -14.02 -2.13 5.36
CA MET A 20 -13.45 -1.75 4.06
C MET A 20 -14.54 -1.86 2.99
N SER A 21 -14.72 -0.82 2.18
CA SER A 21 -15.73 -0.81 1.15
C SER A 21 -15.15 -0.32 -0.18
N ALA A 22 -15.34 -1.10 -1.23
CA ALA A 22 -14.98 -0.69 -2.60
C ALA A 22 -15.79 0.53 -3.09
N SER A 23 -16.88 0.87 -2.42
CA SER A 23 -17.68 2.06 -2.72
C SER A 23 -17.08 3.37 -2.20
N ASP A 24 -16.12 3.31 -1.27
CA ASP A 24 -15.38 4.49 -0.81
C ASP A 24 -14.01 4.56 -1.51
N ALA A 25 -13.93 5.41 -2.52
CA ALA A 25 -12.69 5.63 -3.29
C ALA A 25 -11.50 6.10 -2.45
N ASN A 26 -11.73 6.59 -1.22
CA ASN A 26 -10.67 7.07 -0.33
C ASN A 26 -10.16 5.98 0.61
N SER A 27 -10.87 4.86 0.74
CA SER A 27 -10.49 3.75 1.61
C SER A 27 -9.42 2.84 1.00
N ALA A 28 -9.06 3.06 -0.27
CA ALA A 28 -8.14 2.20 -1.00
C ALA A 28 -7.20 2.99 -1.92
N ILE A 29 -6.01 2.45 -2.12
CA ILE A 29 -5.08 2.92 -3.16
C ILE A 29 -5.23 2.00 -4.36
N TYR A 30 -5.50 2.61 -5.52
CA TYR A 30 -5.67 1.89 -6.78
C TYR A 30 -4.40 1.98 -7.63
N VAL A 31 -4.17 0.98 -8.44
CA VAL A 31 -3.05 0.96 -9.43
C VAL A 31 -3.17 2.08 -10.48
N THR A 32 -4.31 2.76 -10.54
CA THR A 32 -4.56 3.93 -11.38
C THR A 32 -4.31 5.25 -10.68
N ASP A 33 -4.07 5.25 -9.36
CA ASP A 33 -3.83 6.48 -8.60
C ASP A 33 -2.53 7.16 -9.03
N SER A 34 -2.55 8.48 -9.04
CA SER A 34 -1.34 9.28 -9.19
C SER A 34 -0.58 9.36 -7.87
N GLN A 35 0.72 9.68 -7.91
CA GLN A 35 1.52 9.93 -6.72
C GLN A 35 0.85 10.93 -5.75
N LYS A 36 0.24 11.98 -6.30
CA LYS A 36 -0.49 12.97 -5.49
C LYS A 36 -1.68 12.34 -4.78
N ALA A 37 -2.46 11.51 -5.48
CA ALA A 37 -3.60 10.81 -4.90
C ALA A 37 -3.16 9.83 -3.80
N ILE A 38 -2.10 9.06 -4.03
CA ILE A 38 -1.52 8.15 -3.02
C ILE A 38 -1.12 8.94 -1.77
N LYS A 39 -0.39 10.05 -1.93
CA LYS A 39 0.03 10.91 -0.83
C LYS A 39 -1.15 11.47 -0.03
N GLU A 40 -2.17 11.97 -0.71
CA GLU A 40 -3.37 12.50 -0.05
C GLU A 40 -4.12 11.41 0.72
N LYS A 41 -4.32 10.24 0.11
CA LYS A 41 -5.00 9.10 0.73
C LYS A 41 -4.26 8.60 1.97
N VAL A 42 -2.95 8.34 1.87
CA VAL A 42 -2.15 7.87 3.02
C VAL A 42 -2.16 8.88 4.15
N ASN A 43 -1.93 10.16 3.85
CA ASN A 43 -1.86 11.18 4.90
C ASN A 43 -3.20 11.39 5.60
N LYS A 44 -4.30 11.37 4.85
CA LYS A 44 -5.62 11.76 5.36
C LYS A 44 -6.40 10.58 5.95
N TYR A 45 -6.28 9.40 5.35
CA TYR A 45 -7.16 8.27 5.68
C TYR A 45 -6.46 7.08 6.32
N ALA A 46 -5.12 6.93 6.18
CA ALA A 46 -4.43 5.85 6.85
C ALA A 46 -4.35 6.11 8.36
N PHE A 47 -5.03 5.25 9.13
CA PHE A 47 -4.99 5.31 10.60
C PHE A 47 -3.58 5.04 11.11
N SER A 48 -3.16 5.81 12.09
CA SER A 48 -1.82 5.71 12.69
C SER A 48 -1.91 5.34 14.16
N GLY A 49 -1.01 4.46 14.59
CA GLY A 49 -0.82 4.10 16.01
C GLY A 49 0.02 5.08 16.80
N GLY A 50 0.40 6.22 16.21
CA GLY A 50 1.11 7.29 16.93
C GLY A 50 0.23 7.96 17.99
N GLN A 51 0.88 8.70 18.90
CA GLN A 51 0.18 9.42 19.97
C GLN A 51 -0.37 10.78 19.49
N ASP A 52 -1.22 11.38 20.31
CA ASP A 52 -1.92 12.65 20.06
C ASP A 52 -0.98 13.87 20.04
N SER A 53 0.15 13.79 20.72
CA SER A 53 1.18 14.83 20.76
C SER A 53 2.57 14.27 20.52
N ILE A 54 3.47 15.13 20.03
CA ILE A 54 4.89 14.75 19.82
C ILE A 54 5.53 14.34 21.15
N GLU A 55 5.19 15.01 22.23
CA GLU A 55 5.72 14.73 23.57
C GLU A 55 5.32 13.33 24.04
N ASN A 56 4.01 13.01 23.94
CA ASN A 56 3.49 11.68 24.26
C ASN A 56 4.07 10.62 23.33
N HIS A 57 4.20 10.94 22.06
CA HIS A 57 4.81 10.01 21.09
C HIS A 57 6.25 9.69 21.43
N ARG A 58 7.07 10.70 21.80
CA ARG A 58 8.45 10.53 22.26
C ARG A 58 8.56 9.71 23.53
N LYS A 59 7.56 9.79 24.39
CA LYS A 59 7.54 9.11 25.70
C LYS A 59 7.04 7.67 25.62
N TYR A 60 6.00 7.42 24.86
CA TYR A 60 5.27 6.13 24.83
C TYR A 60 5.47 5.33 23.56
N GLY A 61 6.00 5.94 22.50
CA GLY A 61 6.14 5.32 21.20
C GLY A 61 4.81 5.14 20.47
N ALA A 62 4.86 4.49 19.31
CA ALA A 62 3.70 4.14 18.50
C ALA A 62 3.20 2.72 18.81
N ASN A 63 1.90 2.52 18.73
CA ASN A 63 1.30 1.19 18.74
C ASN A 63 1.30 0.60 17.32
N LEU A 64 2.25 -0.28 17.03
CA LEU A 64 2.43 -0.89 15.72
C LEU A 64 1.31 -1.89 15.36
N GLU A 65 0.63 -2.44 16.38
CA GLU A 65 -0.47 -3.41 16.18
C GLU A 65 -1.69 -2.81 15.47
N VAL A 66 -1.87 -1.50 15.61
CA VAL A 66 -3.01 -0.78 15.01
C VAL A 66 -2.59 0.18 13.89
N ASP A 67 -1.28 0.38 13.69
CA ASP A 67 -0.74 1.31 12.70
C ASP A 67 -0.84 0.73 11.29
N ILE A 68 -1.68 1.32 10.46
CA ILE A 68 -1.89 0.88 9.08
C ILE A 68 -0.66 1.11 8.21
N PRO A 69 -0.02 2.31 8.21
CA PRO A 69 1.21 2.53 7.45
C PRO A 69 2.31 1.50 7.72
N PHE A 70 2.55 1.16 8.98
CA PHE A 70 3.55 0.16 9.34
C PHE A 70 3.16 -1.24 8.85
N LYS A 71 1.89 -1.65 9.01
CA LYS A 71 1.41 -2.93 8.48
C LYS A 71 1.64 -3.04 6.97
N TYR A 72 1.37 -1.98 6.21
CA TYR A 72 1.62 -2.01 4.77
C TYR A 72 3.10 -2.07 4.43
N LEU A 73 3.97 -1.36 5.15
CA LEU A 73 5.40 -1.49 4.98
C LEU A 73 5.87 -2.93 5.20
N SER A 74 5.31 -3.66 6.16
CA SER A 74 5.66 -5.07 6.39
C SER A 74 5.30 -6.02 5.23
N PHE A 75 4.44 -5.60 4.30
CA PHE A 75 4.09 -6.36 3.09
C PHE A 75 4.86 -5.92 1.84
N PHE A 76 5.19 -4.63 1.74
CA PHE A 76 5.66 -4.04 0.49
C PHE A 76 7.11 -3.56 0.53
N LEU A 77 7.69 -3.40 1.71
CA LEU A 77 9.10 -3.05 1.85
C LEU A 77 9.94 -4.33 1.72
N GLU A 78 10.80 -4.37 0.70
CA GLU A 78 11.64 -5.54 0.40
C GLU A 78 12.87 -5.65 1.31
N ASP A 79 13.26 -4.55 1.97
CA ASP A 79 14.41 -4.48 2.86
C ASP A 79 14.00 -4.76 4.31
N ASP A 80 14.29 -5.97 4.79
CA ASP A 80 14.01 -6.41 6.15
C ASP A 80 14.79 -5.62 7.22
N GLU A 81 16.00 -5.16 6.91
CA GLU A 81 16.81 -4.36 7.83
C GLU A 81 16.19 -2.97 8.02
N GLU A 82 15.74 -2.34 6.92
CA GLU A 82 15.01 -1.08 6.98
C GLU A 82 13.69 -1.23 7.73
N LEU A 83 12.94 -2.30 7.49
CA LEU A 83 11.68 -2.57 8.19
C LEU A 83 11.88 -2.72 9.70
N GLU A 84 12.91 -3.45 10.10
CA GLU A 84 13.23 -3.63 11.53
C GLU A 84 13.75 -2.33 12.17
N HIS A 85 14.49 -1.52 11.44
CA HIS A 85 14.87 -0.18 11.87
C HIS A 85 13.63 0.69 12.14
N ILE A 86 12.69 0.75 11.17
CA ILE A 86 11.43 1.48 11.33
C ILE A 86 10.65 0.95 12.56
N ARG A 87 10.57 -0.36 12.73
CA ARG A 87 9.91 -1.01 13.87
C ARG A 87 10.45 -0.49 15.20
N LYS A 88 11.77 -0.49 15.36
CA LYS A 88 12.45 -0.04 16.59
C LYS A 88 12.28 1.46 16.83
N GLU A 89 12.53 2.26 15.80
CA GLU A 89 12.52 3.72 15.92
C GLU A 89 11.11 4.28 16.11
N TYR A 90 10.13 3.72 15.41
CA TYR A 90 8.74 4.15 15.52
C TYR A 90 8.10 3.63 16.82
N GLY A 91 8.32 2.37 17.17
CA GLY A 91 7.84 1.78 18.41
C GLY A 91 8.41 2.44 19.67
N SER A 92 9.64 2.96 19.59
CA SER A 92 10.28 3.72 20.70
C SER A 92 9.97 5.22 20.70
N GLY A 93 9.23 5.73 19.71
CA GLY A 93 8.88 7.14 19.57
C GLY A 93 10.01 8.04 19.04
N ARG A 94 11.13 7.48 18.58
CA ARG A 94 12.21 8.26 17.93
C ARG A 94 11.85 8.68 16.52
N MET A 95 11.19 7.80 15.76
CA MET A 95 10.62 8.12 14.44
C MET A 95 9.18 8.61 14.60
N LEU A 96 8.79 9.61 13.83
CA LEU A 96 7.44 10.17 13.89
C LEU A 96 6.53 9.53 12.84
N THR A 97 5.22 9.55 13.08
CA THR A 97 4.18 9.05 12.17
C THR A 97 4.32 9.60 10.74
N GLY A 98 4.69 10.88 10.60
CA GLY A 98 4.89 11.51 9.29
C GLY A 98 6.03 10.88 8.49
N GLU A 99 7.08 10.40 9.14
CA GLU A 99 8.23 9.75 8.51
C GLU A 99 7.84 8.37 8.00
N VAL A 100 7.11 7.59 8.80
CA VAL A 100 6.58 6.26 8.40
C VAL A 100 5.60 6.39 7.24
N LYS A 101 4.67 7.35 7.29
CA LYS A 101 3.74 7.64 6.18
C LYS A 101 4.48 8.07 4.91
N LYS A 102 5.51 8.91 5.05
CA LYS A 102 6.34 9.32 3.91
C LYS A 102 6.99 8.12 3.24
N ARG A 103 7.59 7.23 4.02
CA ARG A 103 8.22 6.03 3.48
C ARG A 103 7.22 5.10 2.78
N LEU A 104 6.05 4.90 3.37
CA LEU A 104 4.97 4.15 2.71
C LEU A 104 4.54 4.76 1.38
N ILE A 105 4.41 6.09 1.32
CA ILE A 105 4.05 6.80 0.07
C ILE A 105 5.11 6.55 -1.01
N GLU A 106 6.40 6.57 -0.68
CA GLU A 106 7.49 6.30 -1.60
C GLU A 106 7.39 4.87 -2.17
N VAL A 107 7.28 3.87 -1.30
CA VAL A 107 7.16 2.45 -1.68
C VAL A 107 5.94 2.21 -2.57
N LEU A 108 4.77 2.70 -2.16
CA LEU A 108 3.53 2.52 -2.94
C LEU A 108 3.57 3.26 -4.28
N THR A 109 4.17 4.45 -4.32
CA THR A 109 4.32 5.21 -5.56
C THR A 109 5.18 4.44 -6.57
N GLU A 110 6.32 3.90 -6.13
CA GLU A 110 7.21 3.12 -6.98
C GLU A 110 6.49 1.90 -7.57
N ILE A 111 5.77 1.14 -6.73
CA ILE A 111 5.03 -0.05 -7.18
C ILE A 111 3.95 0.32 -8.20
N VAL A 112 3.17 1.36 -7.91
CA VAL A 112 2.08 1.80 -8.80
C VAL A 112 2.63 2.37 -10.12
N GLU A 113 3.70 3.15 -10.09
CA GLU A 113 4.33 3.68 -11.31
C GLU A 113 4.91 2.57 -12.17
N ARG A 114 5.59 1.58 -11.58
CA ARG A 114 6.08 0.39 -12.29
C ARG A 114 4.94 -0.38 -12.96
N HIS A 115 3.84 -0.59 -12.25
CA HIS A 115 2.65 -1.25 -12.81
C HIS A 115 2.04 -0.43 -13.96
N ARG A 116 1.89 0.87 -13.80
CA ARG A 116 1.33 1.76 -14.83
C ARG A 116 2.19 1.80 -16.09
N ALA A 117 3.51 1.82 -15.94
CA ALA A 117 4.43 1.76 -17.06
C ALA A 117 4.31 0.43 -17.83
N ALA A 118 4.26 -0.70 -17.10
CA ALA A 118 4.07 -2.01 -17.70
C ALA A 118 2.71 -2.12 -18.42
N ARG A 119 1.64 -1.61 -17.80
CA ARG A 119 0.31 -1.60 -18.41
C ARG A 119 0.24 -0.74 -19.69
N ALA A 120 0.91 0.40 -19.70
CA ALA A 120 0.94 1.27 -20.86
C ALA A 120 1.65 0.65 -22.08
N ALA A 121 2.49 -0.36 -21.87
CA ALA A 121 3.17 -1.10 -22.93
C ALA A 121 2.31 -2.25 -23.53
N VAL A 122 1.16 -2.56 -22.92
CA VAL A 122 0.26 -3.62 -23.40
C VAL A 122 -0.54 -3.09 -24.59
N THR A 123 -0.47 -3.80 -25.72
CA THR A 123 -1.23 -3.49 -26.94
C THR A 123 -2.47 -4.39 -27.08
N ASP A 124 -3.42 -3.99 -27.94
CA ASP A 124 -4.61 -4.79 -28.20
C ASP A 124 -4.24 -6.16 -28.80
N GLU A 125 -3.20 -6.23 -29.65
CA GLU A 125 -2.70 -7.49 -30.21
C GLU A 125 -2.15 -8.43 -29.12
N MET A 126 -1.51 -7.88 -28.09
CA MET A 126 -1.06 -8.68 -26.95
C MET A 126 -2.25 -9.24 -26.17
N VAL A 127 -3.28 -8.42 -25.95
CA VAL A 127 -4.51 -8.86 -25.29
C VAL A 127 -5.19 -9.97 -26.08
N ASP A 128 -5.35 -9.78 -27.40
CA ASP A 128 -5.95 -10.78 -28.30
C ASP A 128 -5.16 -12.09 -28.29
N ALA A 129 -3.81 -12.03 -28.31
CA ALA A 129 -2.97 -13.21 -28.24
C ALA A 129 -3.12 -13.96 -26.90
N PHE A 130 -3.28 -13.26 -25.79
CA PHE A 130 -3.54 -13.88 -24.48
C PHE A 130 -4.92 -14.50 -24.37
N MET A 131 -5.92 -13.88 -24.98
CA MET A 131 -7.32 -14.33 -24.94
C MET A 131 -7.64 -15.39 -26.00
N ALA A 132 -6.74 -15.61 -26.97
CA ALA A 132 -6.97 -16.57 -28.05
C ALA A 132 -7.12 -18.00 -27.51
N VAL A 133 -8.11 -18.71 -28.05
CA VAL A 133 -8.30 -20.13 -27.77
C VAL A 133 -7.12 -20.90 -28.39
N ARG A 134 -6.37 -21.61 -27.56
CA ARG A 134 -5.24 -22.45 -27.99
C ARG A 134 -5.30 -23.81 -27.31
N PRO A 135 -4.97 -24.90 -28.03
CA PRO A 135 -4.89 -26.22 -27.42
C PRO A 135 -3.78 -26.22 -26.36
N LEU A 136 -4.11 -26.71 -25.18
CA LEU A 136 -3.11 -26.93 -24.13
C LEU A 136 -2.26 -28.14 -24.50
N PRO A 137 -0.94 -28.10 -24.25
CA PRO A 137 -0.12 -29.29 -24.41
C PRO A 137 -0.63 -30.39 -23.47
N ASN A 138 -0.73 -31.61 -23.98
CA ASN A 138 -1.13 -32.74 -23.15
C ASN A 138 -0.01 -33.04 -22.15
N MET A 139 -0.17 -32.58 -20.91
CA MET A 139 0.85 -32.77 -19.85
C MET A 139 0.84 -34.17 -19.23
N PHE A 140 -0.06 -35.05 -19.68
CA PHE A 140 -0.25 -36.41 -19.15
C PHE A 140 -0.14 -37.49 -20.23
N ALA A 141 0.48 -37.17 -21.36
CA ALA A 141 0.77 -38.15 -22.42
C ALA A 141 2.17 -38.74 -22.25
#